data_8eaf54a20a91f6d1caabdcf27d85f027
#
_entry.id   8eaf54a20a91f6d1caabdcf27d85f027
#
_cell.length_a   1.000
_cell.length_b   1.000
_cell.length_c   1.000
_cell.angle_alpha   90.00
_cell.angle_beta   90.00
_cell.angle_gamma   90.00
#
_symmetry.space_group_name_H-M   'P 1'
#
loop_
_entity.id
_entity.type
_entity.pdbx_description
1 polymer ?
#
loop_
_entity_poly.entity_id
_entity_poly.type
_entity_poly.pdbx_seq_one_letter_code
_entity_poly.pdbx_strand_id
1 'polypeptide(L)'
;MTAIYKKELKSYLTSMIGYLFMAFTLALFGLYFTAINLQQGYPEIGYALQNSAFILLIAVPVLTMRVLSEEQKNKTDQLLLTAPVKISDIILGKYLALLTIYVIPVLIMCLYPLLLGTHGTVSYAVSYTSILGYFLLGAAYISVGVFVSSITESQVIAAVVGFVILFLCYVESGIANFFPEGAGSSFLRSLSSLRWYVSGSAV
;
A
#
# COMPACT_ATOMS: atom_id res chain seq x y z
N MET A 1 12.40 12.31 -16.04
CA MET A 1 11.38 11.46 -15.38
C MET A 1 11.46 9.99 -15.82
N THR A 2 11.29 9.64 -17.12
CA THR A 2 11.26 8.24 -17.61
C THR A 2 12.53 7.43 -17.36
N ALA A 3 13.72 8.05 -17.42
CA ALA A 3 14.99 7.37 -17.17
C ALA A 3 15.13 6.96 -15.70
N ILE A 4 14.72 7.84 -14.76
CA ILE A 4 14.74 7.57 -13.32
C ILE A 4 13.76 6.45 -12.99
N TYR A 5 12.52 6.53 -13.50
CA TYR A 5 11.52 5.49 -13.35
C TYR A 5 12.03 4.11 -13.80
N LYS A 6 12.61 4.02 -15.02
CA LYS A 6 13.14 2.75 -15.55
C LYS A 6 14.30 2.21 -14.71
N LYS A 7 15.19 3.08 -14.24
CA LYS A 7 16.31 2.71 -13.36
C LYS A 7 15.79 2.12 -12.06
N GLU A 8 14.86 2.82 -11.39
CA GLU A 8 14.29 2.38 -10.12
C GLU A 8 13.48 1.09 -10.29
N LEU A 9 12.61 1.02 -11.29
CA LEU A 9 11.83 -0.17 -11.57
C LEU A 9 12.73 -1.40 -11.80
N LYS A 10 13.78 -1.24 -12.61
CA LYS A 10 14.76 -2.30 -12.83
C LYS A 10 15.48 -2.68 -11.53
N SER A 11 15.86 -1.70 -10.72
CA SER A 11 16.50 -1.94 -9.41
C SER A 11 15.62 -2.79 -8.50
N TYR A 12 14.33 -2.49 -8.38
CA TYR A 12 13.39 -3.26 -7.57
C TYR A 12 13.08 -4.64 -8.17
N LEU A 13 12.94 -4.76 -9.48
CA LEU A 13 12.71 -6.04 -10.15
C LEU A 13 13.93 -6.97 -10.15
N THR A 14 15.15 -6.44 -9.96
CA THR A 14 16.36 -7.26 -9.78
C THR A 14 16.72 -7.44 -8.31
N SER A 15 16.11 -6.70 -7.40
CA SER A 15 16.33 -6.76 -5.97
C SER A 15 15.46 -7.83 -5.31
N MET A 16 16.02 -8.52 -4.32
CA MET A 16 15.27 -9.47 -3.49
C MET A 16 14.07 -8.81 -2.76
N ILE A 17 14.16 -7.52 -2.42
CA ILE A 17 13.11 -6.80 -1.69
C ILE A 17 11.81 -6.67 -2.50
N GLY A 18 11.90 -6.38 -3.80
CA GLY A 18 10.72 -6.29 -4.66
C GLY A 18 9.97 -7.63 -4.77
N TYR A 19 10.72 -8.72 -4.99
CA TYR A 19 10.12 -10.05 -5.03
C TYR A 19 9.55 -10.48 -3.68
N LEU A 20 10.27 -10.20 -2.59
CA LEU A 20 9.82 -10.52 -1.24
C LEU A 20 8.51 -9.79 -0.91
N PHE A 21 8.40 -8.51 -1.26
CA PHE A 21 7.18 -7.73 -1.10
C PHE A 21 6.00 -8.34 -1.85
N MET A 22 6.18 -8.64 -3.14
CA MET A 22 5.13 -9.24 -3.98
C MET A 22 4.71 -10.61 -3.45
N ALA A 23 5.67 -11.48 -3.14
CA ALA A 23 5.41 -12.82 -2.62
C ALA A 23 4.70 -12.78 -1.27
N PHE A 24 5.17 -11.94 -0.35
CA PHE A 24 4.59 -11.78 0.99
C PHE A 24 3.15 -11.26 0.92
N THR A 25 2.90 -10.23 0.12
CA THR A 25 1.57 -9.65 -0.05
C THR A 25 0.59 -10.67 -0.65
N LEU A 26 1.01 -11.40 -1.70
CA LEU A 26 0.17 -12.42 -2.35
C LEU A 26 -0.05 -13.64 -1.45
N ALA A 27 0.97 -14.12 -0.74
CA ALA A 27 0.85 -15.27 0.14
C ALA A 27 -0.14 -15.00 1.27
N LEU A 28 -0.02 -13.85 1.94
CA LEU A 28 -0.91 -13.51 3.05
C LEU A 28 -2.33 -13.19 2.57
N PHE A 29 -2.48 -12.49 1.44
CA PHE A 29 -3.80 -12.31 0.84
C PHE A 29 -4.43 -13.66 0.49
N GLY A 30 -3.68 -14.59 -0.12
CA GLY A 30 -4.15 -15.93 -0.45
C GLY A 30 -4.59 -16.73 0.78
N LEU A 31 -3.88 -16.60 1.91
CA LEU A 31 -4.28 -17.21 3.19
C LEU A 31 -5.62 -16.66 3.69
N TYR A 32 -5.80 -15.31 3.71
CA TYR A 32 -7.07 -14.70 4.10
C TYR A 32 -8.20 -15.06 3.14
N PHE A 33 -7.92 -15.06 1.84
CA PHE A 33 -8.89 -15.48 0.84
C PHE A 33 -9.35 -16.93 1.06
N THR A 34 -8.42 -17.84 1.29
CA THR A 34 -8.76 -19.25 1.55
C THR A 34 -9.57 -19.39 2.84
N ALA A 35 -9.14 -18.73 3.92
CA ALA A 35 -9.80 -18.84 5.21
C ALA A 35 -11.20 -18.22 5.23
N ILE A 36 -11.39 -17.06 4.61
CA ILE A 36 -12.64 -16.30 4.68
C ILE A 36 -13.59 -16.68 3.53
N ASN A 37 -13.10 -16.67 2.30
CA ASN A 37 -13.97 -16.88 1.13
C ASN A 37 -14.20 -18.37 0.85
N LEU A 38 -13.17 -19.22 0.91
CA LEU A 38 -13.33 -20.64 0.59
C LEU A 38 -13.82 -21.48 1.76
N GLN A 39 -13.30 -21.29 2.98
CA GLN A 39 -13.68 -22.09 4.14
C GLN A 39 -14.97 -21.61 4.80
N GLN A 40 -15.13 -20.30 4.97
CA GLN A 40 -16.32 -19.71 5.60
C GLN A 40 -17.45 -19.42 4.62
N GLY A 41 -17.17 -19.50 3.29
CA GLY A 41 -18.18 -19.32 2.25
C GLY A 41 -18.66 -17.89 2.03
N TYR A 42 -17.89 -16.88 2.48
CA TYR A 42 -18.25 -15.48 2.22
C TYR A 42 -18.09 -15.15 0.72
N PRO A 43 -19.15 -14.67 0.04
CA PRO A 43 -19.12 -14.42 -1.40
C PRO A 43 -18.34 -13.13 -1.78
N GLU A 44 -18.03 -12.28 -0.81
CA GLU A 44 -17.38 -10.98 -1.04
C GLU A 44 -15.90 -11.01 -0.71
N ILE A 45 -15.07 -10.59 -1.67
CA ILE A 45 -13.61 -10.45 -1.49
C ILE A 45 -13.26 -9.31 -0.53
N GLY A 46 -14.15 -8.34 -0.33
CA GLY A 46 -13.93 -7.17 0.53
C GLY A 46 -13.43 -7.53 1.93
N TYR A 47 -13.96 -8.59 2.53
CA TYR A 47 -13.55 -9.05 3.87
C TYR A 47 -12.09 -9.55 3.89
N ALA A 48 -11.66 -10.29 2.88
CA ALA A 48 -10.27 -10.75 2.76
C ALA A 48 -9.31 -9.57 2.52
N LEU A 49 -9.70 -8.61 1.68
CA LEU A 49 -8.93 -7.38 1.42
C LEU A 49 -8.81 -6.50 2.67
N GLN A 50 -9.88 -6.33 3.44
CA GLN A 50 -9.88 -5.56 4.67
C GLN A 50 -8.90 -6.14 5.70
N ASN A 51 -8.94 -7.46 5.90
CA ASN A 51 -7.99 -8.13 6.80
C ASN A 51 -6.56 -8.07 6.27
N SER A 52 -6.36 -8.16 4.95
CA SER A 52 -5.04 -8.03 4.34
C SER A 52 -4.50 -6.60 4.36
N ALA A 53 -5.33 -5.57 4.54
CA ALA A 53 -4.88 -4.19 4.65
C ALA A 53 -3.91 -3.96 5.82
N PHE A 54 -4.06 -4.73 6.92
CA PHE A 54 -3.11 -4.72 8.03
C PHE A 54 -1.68 -5.11 7.59
N ILE A 55 -1.58 -6.00 6.60
CA ILE A 55 -0.29 -6.46 6.06
C ILE A 55 0.46 -5.32 5.38
N LEU A 56 -0.25 -4.41 4.71
CA LEU A 56 0.36 -3.25 4.04
C LEU A 56 1.06 -2.32 5.03
N LEU A 57 0.62 -2.29 6.31
CA LEU A 57 1.28 -1.50 7.34
C LEU A 57 2.74 -1.92 7.57
N ILE A 58 3.04 -3.19 7.37
CA ILE A 58 4.40 -3.73 7.53
C ILE A 58 5.11 -3.76 6.17
N ALA A 59 4.41 -4.23 5.14
CA ALA A 59 5.00 -4.45 3.82
C ALA A 59 5.41 -3.16 3.12
N VAL A 60 4.58 -2.09 3.21
CA VAL A 60 4.87 -0.82 2.54
C VAL A 60 6.08 -0.09 3.14
N PRO A 61 6.24 0.08 4.47
CA PRO A 61 7.45 0.65 5.04
C PRO A 61 8.73 -0.10 4.65
N VAL A 62 8.68 -1.43 4.60
CA VAL A 62 9.82 -2.26 4.16
C VAL A 62 10.14 -2.01 2.67
N LEU A 63 9.11 -1.85 1.83
CA LEU A 63 9.30 -1.52 0.41
C LEU A 63 9.88 -0.12 0.22
N THR A 64 9.40 0.87 0.98
CA THR A 64 9.72 2.29 0.80
C THR A 64 10.98 2.74 1.56
N MET A 65 11.44 1.99 2.58
CA MET A 65 12.57 2.37 3.43
C MET A 65 13.86 2.69 2.65
N ARG A 66 14.04 2.05 1.49
CA ARG A 66 15.27 2.12 0.69
C ARG A 66 15.28 3.25 -0.33
N VAL A 67 14.13 3.83 -0.67
CA VAL A 67 13.93 4.69 -1.85
C VAL A 67 14.80 5.94 -1.85
N LEU A 68 14.90 6.63 -0.73
CA LEU A 68 15.66 7.88 -0.58
C LEU A 68 16.75 7.77 0.49
N SER A 69 16.51 7.02 1.58
CA SER A 69 17.48 6.86 2.66
C SER A 69 18.79 6.20 2.22
N GLU A 70 18.76 5.31 1.23
CA GLU A 70 19.96 4.69 0.68
C GLU A 70 20.81 5.70 -0.12
N GLU A 71 20.17 6.58 -0.87
CA GLU A 71 20.86 7.63 -1.63
C GLU A 71 21.47 8.67 -0.69
N GLN A 72 20.75 9.07 0.35
CA GLN A 72 21.25 9.98 1.39
C GLN A 72 22.44 9.37 2.12
N LYS A 73 22.34 8.11 2.55
CA LYS A 73 23.45 7.39 3.21
C LYS A 73 24.71 7.31 2.34
N ASN A 74 24.53 7.08 1.04
CA ASN A 74 25.64 6.97 0.08
C ASN A 74 26.09 8.33 -0.48
N LYS A 75 25.45 9.45 -0.08
CA LYS A 75 25.66 10.81 -0.59
C LYS A 75 25.51 10.93 -2.12
N THR A 76 24.77 10.01 -2.72
CA THR A 76 24.48 10.03 -4.17
C THR A 76 23.32 10.97 -4.52
N ASP A 77 22.58 11.43 -3.52
CA ASP A 77 21.58 12.51 -3.62
C ASP A 77 22.21 13.82 -4.13
N GLN A 78 23.43 14.13 -3.72
CA GLN A 78 24.16 15.32 -4.20
C GLN A 78 24.43 15.28 -5.71
N LEU A 79 24.73 14.10 -6.26
CA LEU A 79 24.91 13.92 -7.72
C LEU A 79 23.59 14.09 -8.48
N LEU A 80 22.48 13.67 -7.89
CA LEU A 80 21.15 13.86 -8.45
C LEU A 80 20.71 15.33 -8.42
N LEU A 81 21.07 16.06 -7.38
CA LEU A 81 20.74 17.49 -7.22
C LEU A 81 21.57 18.39 -8.14
N THR A 82 22.78 17.96 -8.54
CA THR A 82 23.62 18.69 -9.50
C THR A 82 23.24 18.41 -10.95
N ALA A 83 22.44 17.37 -11.22
CA ALA A 83 21.92 17.10 -12.56
C ALA A 83 20.84 18.13 -12.96
N PRO A 84 20.72 18.49 -14.23
CA PRO A 84 19.72 19.45 -14.72
C PRO A 84 18.31 18.83 -14.77
N VAL A 85 17.84 18.26 -13.66
CA VAL A 85 16.54 17.57 -13.52
C VAL A 85 15.78 18.20 -12.35
N LYS A 86 14.48 18.41 -12.52
CA LYS A 86 13.63 18.93 -11.43
C LYS A 86 13.48 17.89 -10.32
N ILE A 87 13.55 18.32 -9.06
CA ILE A 87 13.37 17.46 -7.88
C ILE A 87 12.04 16.71 -7.92
N SER A 88 10.98 17.39 -8.38
CA SER A 88 9.66 16.75 -8.55
C SER A 88 9.68 15.57 -9.51
N ASP A 89 10.48 15.64 -10.59
CA ASP A 89 10.61 14.54 -11.55
C ASP A 89 11.33 13.30 -10.95
N ILE A 90 12.24 13.56 -9.99
CA ILE A 90 12.94 12.51 -9.26
C ILE A 90 11.97 11.79 -8.33
N ILE A 91 11.25 12.55 -7.49
CA ILE A 91 10.31 12.00 -6.50
C ILE A 91 9.16 11.26 -7.20
N LEU A 92 8.56 11.85 -8.23
CA LEU A 92 7.49 11.22 -8.99
C LEU A 92 7.97 9.97 -9.72
N GLY A 93 9.17 9.98 -10.29
CA GLY A 93 9.75 8.81 -10.93
C GLY A 93 9.93 7.63 -9.97
N LYS A 94 10.40 7.90 -8.75
CA LYS A 94 10.55 6.91 -7.68
C LYS A 94 9.20 6.39 -7.17
N TYR A 95 8.27 7.30 -6.90
CA TYR A 95 6.91 6.95 -6.47
C TYR A 95 6.20 6.05 -7.49
N LEU A 96 6.26 6.40 -8.79
CA LEU A 96 5.66 5.61 -9.86
C LEU A 96 6.31 4.23 -10.00
N ALA A 97 7.61 4.11 -9.76
CA ALA A 97 8.29 2.82 -9.78
C ALA A 97 7.78 1.90 -8.66
N LEU A 98 7.64 2.42 -7.45
CA LEU A 98 7.05 1.67 -6.32
C LEU A 98 5.60 1.30 -6.56
N LEU A 99 4.83 2.24 -7.09
CA LEU A 99 3.43 2.01 -7.44
C LEU A 99 3.30 0.87 -8.46
N THR A 100 4.20 0.81 -9.44
CA THR A 100 4.21 -0.27 -10.45
C THR A 100 4.50 -1.63 -9.80
N ILE A 101 5.43 -1.70 -8.85
CA ILE A 101 5.70 -2.93 -8.09
C ILE A 101 4.46 -3.36 -7.28
N TYR A 102 3.72 -2.41 -6.70
CA TYR A 102 2.50 -2.68 -5.96
C TYR A 102 1.32 -3.08 -6.87
N VAL A 103 1.23 -2.52 -8.06
CA VAL A 103 0.19 -2.87 -9.06
C VAL A 103 0.25 -4.35 -9.45
N ILE A 104 1.45 -4.95 -9.52
CA ILE A 104 1.61 -6.36 -9.94
C ILE A 104 0.78 -7.32 -9.05
N PRO A 105 0.95 -7.36 -7.71
CA PRO A 105 0.11 -8.20 -6.86
C PRO A 105 -1.37 -7.82 -6.92
N VAL A 106 -1.71 -6.53 -7.04
CA VAL A 106 -3.11 -6.10 -7.15
C VAL A 106 -3.77 -6.61 -8.44
N LEU A 107 -3.05 -6.62 -9.57
CA LEU A 107 -3.54 -7.22 -10.81
C LEU A 107 -3.79 -8.73 -10.67
N ILE A 108 -2.94 -9.43 -9.95
CA ILE A 108 -3.15 -10.85 -9.66
C ILE A 108 -4.40 -11.02 -8.77
N MET A 109 -4.61 -10.12 -7.79
CA MET A 109 -5.82 -10.14 -6.95
C MET A 109 -7.10 -9.90 -7.75
N CYS A 110 -7.07 -9.23 -8.90
CA CYS A 110 -8.22 -9.08 -9.80
C CYS A 110 -8.71 -10.41 -10.42
N LEU A 111 -7.91 -11.48 -10.37
CA LEU A 111 -8.32 -12.81 -10.84
C LEU A 111 -9.18 -13.57 -9.82
N TYR A 112 -9.07 -13.24 -8.54
CA TYR A 112 -9.78 -13.97 -7.47
C TYR A 112 -11.32 -13.84 -7.52
N PRO A 113 -11.93 -12.68 -7.88
CA PRO A 113 -13.37 -12.61 -8.07
C PRO A 113 -13.88 -13.54 -9.16
N LEU A 114 -13.09 -13.75 -10.22
CA LEU A 114 -13.44 -14.68 -11.30
C LEU A 114 -13.43 -16.13 -10.81
N LEU A 115 -12.47 -16.49 -9.95
CA LEU A 115 -12.43 -17.82 -9.34
C LEU A 115 -13.62 -18.05 -8.41
N LEU A 116 -14.02 -17.05 -7.61
CA LEU A 116 -15.21 -17.17 -6.75
C LEU A 116 -16.50 -17.29 -7.57
N GLY A 117 -16.60 -16.61 -8.70
CA GLY A 117 -17.77 -16.69 -9.59
C GLY A 117 -18.04 -18.07 -10.15
N THR A 118 -17.05 -18.99 -10.17
CA THR A 118 -17.27 -20.39 -10.56
C THR A 118 -17.88 -21.24 -9.46
N HIS A 119 -17.87 -20.76 -8.20
CA HIS A 119 -18.33 -21.52 -7.03
C HIS A 119 -19.61 -20.92 -6.38
N GLY A 120 -20.04 -19.72 -6.80
CA GLY A 120 -21.22 -19.09 -6.22
C GLY A 120 -21.61 -17.77 -6.88
N THR A 121 -22.69 -17.16 -6.37
CA THR A 121 -23.17 -15.85 -6.82
C THR A 121 -22.31 -14.75 -6.19
N VAL A 122 -21.43 -14.14 -6.98
CA VAL A 122 -20.54 -13.06 -6.55
C VAL A 122 -20.98 -11.74 -7.17
N SER A 123 -21.05 -10.70 -6.36
CA SER A 123 -21.22 -9.33 -6.86
C SER A 123 -19.87 -8.79 -7.38
N TYR A 124 -19.66 -8.90 -8.71
CA TYR A 124 -18.44 -8.43 -9.34
C TYR A 124 -18.19 -6.93 -9.14
N ALA A 125 -19.26 -6.12 -9.19
CA ALA A 125 -19.14 -4.67 -9.00
C ALA A 125 -18.56 -4.33 -7.62
N VAL A 126 -19.06 -4.94 -6.55
CA VAL A 126 -18.56 -4.75 -5.18
C VAL A 126 -17.12 -5.24 -5.04
N SER A 127 -16.81 -6.40 -5.61
CA SER A 127 -15.47 -6.99 -5.54
C SER A 127 -14.41 -6.12 -6.21
N TYR A 128 -14.67 -5.63 -7.43
CA TYR A 128 -13.72 -4.75 -8.13
C TYR A 128 -13.60 -3.37 -7.50
N THR A 129 -14.69 -2.82 -6.94
CA THR A 129 -14.63 -1.56 -6.18
C THR A 129 -13.78 -1.73 -4.93
N SER A 130 -13.88 -2.84 -4.22
CA SER A 130 -13.04 -3.15 -3.05
C SER A 130 -11.56 -3.27 -3.43
N ILE A 131 -11.23 -3.90 -4.56
CA ILE A 131 -9.85 -4.01 -5.06
C ILE A 131 -9.31 -2.61 -5.42
N LEU A 132 -10.11 -1.76 -6.06
CA LEU A 132 -9.73 -0.39 -6.39
C LEU A 132 -9.46 0.41 -5.10
N GLY A 133 -10.32 0.28 -4.10
CA GLY A 133 -10.12 0.90 -2.79
C GLY A 133 -8.83 0.43 -2.12
N TYR A 134 -8.54 -0.87 -2.17
CA TYR A 134 -7.30 -1.44 -1.65
C TYR A 134 -6.07 -0.90 -2.39
N PHE A 135 -6.15 -0.74 -3.71
CA PHE A 135 -5.11 -0.11 -4.51
C PHE A 135 -4.86 1.35 -4.10
N LEU A 136 -5.92 2.14 -3.94
CA LEU A 136 -5.80 3.55 -3.52
C LEU A 136 -5.21 3.67 -2.11
N LEU A 137 -5.61 2.78 -1.19
CA LEU A 137 -5.05 2.72 0.16
C LEU A 137 -3.54 2.48 0.13
N GLY A 138 -3.09 1.48 -0.62
CA GLY A 138 -1.67 1.19 -0.75
C GLY A 138 -0.88 2.30 -1.45
N ALA A 139 -1.46 2.96 -2.45
CA ALA A 139 -0.87 4.12 -3.10
C ALA A 139 -0.67 5.29 -2.10
N ALA A 140 -1.65 5.54 -1.22
CA ALA A 140 -1.53 6.52 -0.14
C ALA A 140 -0.43 6.13 0.86
N TYR A 141 -0.37 4.86 1.26
CA TYR A 141 0.67 4.35 2.16
C TYR A 141 2.07 4.47 1.57
N ILE A 142 2.24 4.18 0.27
CA ILE A 142 3.51 4.36 -0.44
C ILE A 142 3.92 5.84 -0.44
N SER A 143 2.98 6.77 -0.63
CA SER A 143 3.25 8.21 -0.57
C SER A 143 3.82 8.63 0.78
N VAL A 144 3.19 8.18 1.89
CA VAL A 144 3.68 8.43 3.25
C VAL A 144 5.05 7.79 3.46
N GLY A 145 5.26 6.56 3.00
CA GLY A 145 6.54 5.86 3.12
C GLY A 145 7.68 6.56 2.38
N VAL A 146 7.43 7.06 1.17
CA VAL A 146 8.41 7.85 0.40
C VAL A 146 8.75 9.14 1.13
N PHE A 147 7.75 9.82 1.71
CA PHE A 147 7.96 11.04 2.51
C PHE A 147 8.85 10.75 3.74
N VAL A 148 8.56 9.70 4.50
CA VAL A 148 9.37 9.31 5.66
C VAL A 148 10.80 8.93 5.26
N SER A 149 10.96 8.20 4.15
CA SER A 149 12.28 7.84 3.61
C SER A 149 13.10 9.07 3.17
N SER A 150 12.45 10.21 2.89
CA SER A 150 13.16 11.45 2.51
C SER A 150 13.73 12.22 3.70
N ILE A 151 13.26 11.96 4.91
CA ILE A 151 13.68 12.68 6.13
C ILE A 151 14.82 11.94 6.85
N THR A 152 14.98 10.63 6.61
CA THR A 152 15.89 9.78 7.38
C THR A 152 17.00 9.18 6.51
N GLU A 153 18.24 9.26 6.98
CA GLU A 153 19.41 8.64 6.33
C GLU A 153 19.50 7.12 6.61
N SER A 154 18.84 6.63 7.65
CA SER A 154 18.85 5.23 8.05
C SER A 154 17.61 4.49 7.54
N GLN A 155 17.82 3.44 6.74
CA GLN A 155 16.75 2.58 6.22
C GLN A 155 15.89 1.97 7.34
N VAL A 156 16.52 1.53 8.44
CA VAL A 156 15.81 0.92 9.57
C VAL A 156 14.93 1.95 10.28
N ILE A 157 15.44 3.16 10.50
CA ILE A 157 14.66 4.24 11.12
C ILE A 157 13.50 4.63 10.18
N ALA A 158 13.72 4.72 8.87
CA ALA A 158 12.68 4.99 7.89
C ALA A 158 11.55 3.94 7.95
N ALA A 159 11.90 2.65 8.05
CA ALA A 159 10.91 1.58 8.17
C ALA A 159 10.11 1.68 9.47
N VAL A 160 10.78 1.88 10.61
CA VAL A 160 10.11 1.96 11.93
C VAL A 160 9.20 3.18 12.02
N VAL A 161 9.69 4.36 11.65
CA VAL A 161 8.90 5.60 11.66
C VAL A 161 7.73 5.50 10.68
N GLY A 162 7.96 4.97 9.47
CA GLY A 162 6.92 4.72 8.49
C GLY A 162 5.83 3.80 9.03
N PHE A 163 6.22 2.68 9.65
CA PHE A 163 5.29 1.77 10.29
C PHE A 163 4.46 2.45 11.39
N VAL A 164 5.10 3.22 12.29
CA VAL A 164 4.40 3.92 13.37
C VAL A 164 3.37 4.91 12.83
N ILE A 165 3.74 5.71 11.81
CA ILE A 165 2.82 6.67 11.22
C ILE A 165 1.62 5.96 10.57
N LEU A 166 1.88 4.91 9.76
CA LEU A 166 0.81 4.15 9.11
C LEU A 166 -0.06 3.41 10.13
N PHE A 167 0.54 2.88 11.19
CA PHE A 167 -0.19 2.23 12.28
C PHE A 167 -1.10 3.21 13.02
N LEU A 168 -0.63 4.43 13.32
CA LEU A 168 -1.47 5.48 13.91
C LEU A 168 -2.65 5.82 13.01
N CYS A 169 -2.41 6.01 11.70
CA CYS A 169 -3.49 6.23 10.72
C CYS A 169 -4.46 5.04 10.64
N TYR A 170 -3.97 3.82 10.82
CA TYR A 170 -4.82 2.62 10.84
C TYR A 170 -5.69 2.55 12.09
N VAL A 171 -5.12 2.82 13.27
CA VAL A 171 -5.81 2.75 14.57
C VAL A 171 -6.78 3.92 14.75
N GLU A 172 -6.50 5.08 14.13
CA GLU A 172 -7.35 6.27 14.19
C GLU A 172 -8.81 5.98 13.84
N SER A 173 -9.05 5.15 12.83
CA SER A 173 -10.39 4.74 12.43
C SER A 173 -11.12 3.93 13.51
N GLY A 174 -10.39 3.18 14.34
CA GLY A 174 -10.93 2.46 15.49
C GLY A 174 -11.21 3.39 16.66
N ILE A 175 -10.31 4.32 16.92
CA ILE A 175 -10.41 5.29 18.02
C ILE A 175 -11.57 6.28 17.77
N ALA A 176 -11.80 6.69 16.53
CA ALA A 176 -12.89 7.61 16.17
C ALA A 176 -14.28 7.12 16.62
N ASN A 177 -14.45 5.80 16.80
CA ASN A 177 -15.69 5.22 17.29
C ASN A 177 -15.85 5.33 18.82
N PHE A 178 -14.77 5.60 19.57
CA PHE A 178 -14.79 5.74 21.02
C PHE A 178 -14.96 7.18 21.51
N PHE A 179 -14.72 8.18 20.63
CA PHE A 179 -14.89 9.58 21.00
C PHE A 179 -16.30 10.07 20.65
N PRO A 180 -17.02 10.70 21.62
CA PRO A 180 -18.29 11.35 21.34
C PRO A 180 -18.11 12.53 20.38
N GLU A 181 -19.19 12.88 19.67
CA GLU A 181 -19.19 13.88 18.59
C GLU A 181 -18.61 15.23 19.03
N GLY A 182 -17.41 15.55 18.50
CA GLY A 182 -16.72 16.82 18.67
C GLY A 182 -16.04 17.25 17.38
N ALA A 183 -15.61 18.51 17.27
CA ALA A 183 -14.98 19.05 16.05
C ALA A 183 -13.74 18.26 15.55
N GLY A 184 -13.04 17.55 16.46
CA GLY A 184 -11.95 16.64 16.12
C GLY A 184 -12.41 15.32 15.48
N SER A 185 -13.58 14.79 15.87
CA SER A 185 -14.11 13.54 15.34
C SER A 185 -14.59 13.67 13.89
N SER A 186 -15.04 14.83 13.46
CA SER A 186 -15.47 15.05 12.06
C SER A 186 -14.29 15.05 11.09
N PHE A 187 -13.14 15.59 11.48
CA PHE A 187 -11.90 15.52 10.68
C PHE A 187 -11.37 14.08 10.60
N LEU A 188 -11.36 13.36 11.71
CA LEU A 188 -10.97 11.96 11.78
C LEU A 188 -11.89 11.07 10.96
N ARG A 189 -13.20 11.32 10.98
CA ARG A 189 -14.19 10.60 10.15
C ARG A 189 -14.03 10.87 8.65
N SER A 190 -13.63 12.06 8.24
CA SER A 190 -13.39 12.34 6.82
C SER A 190 -12.14 11.62 6.29
N LEU A 191 -11.12 11.41 7.09
CA LEU A 191 -9.96 10.58 6.76
C LEU A 191 -10.32 9.08 6.79
N SER A 192 -11.14 8.64 7.74
CA SER A 192 -11.59 7.26 7.85
C SER A 192 -12.62 6.88 6.77
N SER A 193 -13.29 7.84 6.15
CA SER A 193 -14.26 7.59 5.07
C SER A 193 -13.62 6.92 3.85
N LEU A 194 -12.36 7.19 3.56
CA LEU A 194 -11.60 6.47 2.52
C LEU A 194 -11.54 4.96 2.80
N ARG A 195 -11.46 4.56 4.06
CA ARG A 195 -11.47 3.16 4.46
C ARG A 195 -12.87 2.55 4.39
N TRP A 196 -13.93 3.33 4.59
CA TRP A 196 -15.33 2.88 4.43
C TRP A 196 -15.62 2.43 3.01
N TYR A 197 -15.07 3.12 2.01
CA TYR A 197 -15.17 2.71 0.61
C TYR A 197 -14.43 1.41 0.31
N VAL A 198 -13.36 1.09 1.06
CA VAL A 198 -12.64 -0.20 0.95
C VAL A 198 -13.39 -1.32 1.66
N SER A 199 -14.08 -1.00 2.77
CA SER A 199 -14.84 -1.97 3.57
C SER A 199 -16.15 -2.39 2.92
N GLY A 200 -16.54 -1.78 1.79
CA GLY A 200 -17.82 -2.07 1.13
C GLY A 200 -18.97 -1.99 2.11
N SER A 201 -19.81 -0.99 2.01
CA SER A 201 -21.09 -0.99 2.72
C SER A 201 -21.89 -2.22 2.30
N ALA A 202 -21.70 -3.32 3.02
CA ALA A 202 -22.65 -4.40 3.04
C ALA A 202 -23.84 -3.93 3.88
N VAL A 203 -24.84 -3.32 3.27
CA VAL A 203 -26.23 -3.32 3.69
C VAL A 203 -27.05 -3.63 2.46
#